data_4680c69763eeb840ed11d64f3795514f
#
_entry.id   4680c69763eeb840ed11d64f3795514f
#
_cell.length_a   1.000
_cell.length_b   1.000
_cell.length_c   1.000
_cell.angle_alpha   90.00
_cell.angle_beta   90.00
_cell.angle_gamma   90.00
#
_symmetry.space_group_name_H-M   'P 1'
#
loop_
_entity.id
_entity.type
_entity.pdbx_description
1 polymer ?
#
loop_
_entity_poly.entity_id
_entity_poly.type
_entity_poly.pdbx_seq_one_letter_code
_entity_poly.pdbx_strand_id
1 'polypeptide(L)'
;RSLAIIRTILNSGTFDRALYGEAKSIEETMNHTELKIDEEVITTIARFQPMAINLRFLIGVIKIGNATERINDLALNILKVLKHSENIKSLEKQGILEMHTKVEQMFDLFLKCYYEEELNYAYLILSLDDEVNAYKTNVIEATKKIMNDRNGSEKGENKDIYLGALFISQHLERIGDTIKNLAEIVIYIYNGIDIRHIDYEEEKITLKRKK
;
A
#
# COMPACT_ATOMS: atom_id res chain seq x y z
N ARG A 1 -2.40 -1.45 11.18
CA ARG A 1 -2.60 -0.41 12.20
C ARG A 1 -2.08 0.96 11.73
N SER A 2 -0.88 1.06 11.11
CA SER A 2 -0.31 2.34 10.63
C SER A 2 -1.22 3.05 9.62
N LEU A 3 -1.85 2.35 8.69
CA LEU A 3 -2.86 2.91 7.78
C LEU A 3 -4.06 3.50 8.55
N ALA A 4 -4.58 2.79 9.56
CA ALA A 4 -5.67 3.31 10.38
C ALA A 4 -5.29 4.58 11.18
N ILE A 5 -4.02 4.72 11.59
CA ILE A 5 -3.49 5.94 12.22
C ILE A 5 -3.54 7.10 11.23
N ILE A 6 -3.10 6.90 9.97
CA ILE A 6 -3.17 7.92 8.92
C ILE A 6 -4.62 8.38 8.72
N ARG A 7 -5.56 7.44 8.59
CA ARG A 7 -7.00 7.75 8.46
C ARG A 7 -7.51 8.59 9.62
N THR A 8 -7.15 8.24 10.85
CA THR A 8 -7.56 8.98 12.06
C THR A 8 -7.08 10.41 12.01
N ILE A 9 -5.82 10.65 11.63
CA ILE A 9 -5.22 11.98 11.53
C ILE A 9 -5.85 12.78 10.39
N LEU A 10 -6.08 12.19 9.22
CA LEU A 10 -6.75 12.83 8.09
C LEU A 10 -8.17 13.26 8.47
N ASN A 11 -8.97 12.39 9.08
CA ASN A 11 -10.34 12.68 9.49
C ASN A 11 -10.42 13.76 10.59
N SER A 12 -9.51 13.72 11.57
CA SER A 12 -9.47 14.74 12.63
C SER A 12 -9.00 16.11 12.13
N GLY A 13 -8.18 16.11 11.08
CA GLY A 13 -7.51 17.29 10.56
C GLY A 13 -6.45 17.86 11.50
N THR A 14 -6.04 17.10 12.52
CA THR A 14 -5.03 17.47 13.51
C THR A 14 -4.00 16.37 13.69
N PHE A 15 -2.72 16.76 13.74
CA PHE A 15 -1.64 15.79 13.95
C PHE A 15 -1.59 15.35 15.43
N ASP A 16 -1.61 14.05 15.66
CA ASP A 16 -1.53 13.45 16.99
C ASP A 16 -0.14 12.82 17.21
N ARG A 17 0.60 13.37 18.21
CA ARG A 17 1.94 12.91 18.55
C ARG A 17 1.96 11.52 19.18
N ALA A 18 0.91 11.14 19.92
CA ALA A 18 0.82 9.83 20.54
C ALA A 18 0.62 8.75 19.48
N LEU A 19 -0.28 8.95 18.51
CA LEU A 19 -0.49 8.08 17.36
C LEU A 19 0.77 7.96 16.50
N TYR A 20 1.52 9.04 16.33
CA TYR A 20 2.81 8.99 15.63
C TYR A 20 3.86 8.16 16.40
N GLY A 21 3.88 8.27 17.73
CA GLY A 21 4.73 7.45 18.60
C GLY A 21 4.37 5.96 18.49
N GLU A 22 3.06 5.63 18.47
CA GLU A 22 2.57 4.27 18.25
C GLU A 22 3.05 3.73 16.88
N ALA A 23 2.92 4.53 15.81
CA ALA A 23 3.37 4.11 14.48
C ALA A 23 4.87 3.80 14.42
N LYS A 24 5.71 4.55 15.13
CA LYS A 24 7.15 4.26 15.24
C LYS A 24 7.44 2.95 15.99
N SER A 25 6.72 2.68 17.07
CA SER A 25 6.87 1.41 17.79
C SER A 25 6.45 0.23 16.93
N ILE A 26 5.45 0.40 16.06
CA ILE A 26 5.06 -0.61 15.07
C ILE A 26 6.20 -0.84 14.07
N GLU A 27 6.88 0.20 13.59
CA GLU A 27 8.02 0.08 12.69
C GLU A 27 9.14 -0.77 13.31
N GLU A 28 9.54 -0.46 14.53
CA GLU A 28 10.57 -1.23 15.25
C GLU A 28 10.17 -2.71 15.37
N THR A 29 8.90 -2.96 15.69
CA THR A 29 8.36 -4.33 15.78
C THR A 29 8.37 -5.04 14.44
N MET A 30 8.00 -4.35 13.35
CA MET A 30 7.98 -4.90 11.99
C MET A 30 9.38 -5.28 11.52
N ASN A 31 10.38 -4.42 11.74
CA ASN A 31 11.77 -4.69 11.38
C ASN A 31 12.31 -5.94 12.09
N HIS A 32 12.01 -6.09 13.39
CA HIS A 32 12.38 -7.30 14.12
C HIS A 32 11.64 -8.55 13.63
N THR A 33 10.36 -8.40 13.26
CA THR A 33 9.54 -9.51 12.78
C THR A 33 10.03 -10.00 11.42
N GLU A 34 10.39 -9.09 10.51
CA GLU A 34 10.96 -9.42 9.21
C GLU A 34 12.21 -10.27 9.34
N LEU A 35 13.20 -9.82 10.14
CA LEU A 35 14.43 -10.56 10.38
C LEU A 35 14.17 -11.96 10.98
N LYS A 36 13.22 -12.06 11.89
CA LYS A 36 12.82 -13.33 12.49
C LYS A 36 12.16 -14.29 11.49
N ILE A 37 11.32 -13.76 10.62
CA ILE A 37 10.72 -14.56 9.53
C ILE A 37 11.79 -15.13 8.63
N ASP A 38 12.76 -14.33 8.22
CA ASP A 38 13.85 -14.77 7.35
C ASP A 38 14.65 -15.90 8.01
N GLU A 39 15.04 -15.75 9.29
CA GLU A 39 15.78 -16.76 10.04
C GLU A 39 14.98 -18.06 10.20
N GLU A 40 13.71 -17.97 10.56
CA GLU A 40 12.84 -19.14 10.76
C GLU A 40 12.60 -19.88 9.43
N VAL A 41 12.39 -19.17 8.33
CA VAL A 41 12.19 -19.78 7.01
C VAL A 41 13.46 -20.47 6.53
N ILE A 42 14.62 -19.81 6.61
CA ILE A 42 15.90 -20.40 6.21
C ILE A 42 16.18 -21.68 7.05
N THR A 43 15.96 -21.60 8.35
CA THR A 43 16.15 -22.74 9.27
C THR A 43 15.21 -23.90 8.92
N THR A 44 13.94 -23.59 8.60
CA THR A 44 12.93 -24.57 8.20
C THR A 44 13.30 -25.27 6.88
N ILE A 45 13.74 -24.51 5.89
CA ILE A 45 14.20 -25.07 4.61
C ILE A 45 15.41 -25.98 4.82
N ALA A 46 16.39 -25.53 5.61
CA ALA A 46 17.61 -26.31 5.87
C ALA A 46 17.33 -27.62 6.60
N ARG A 47 16.40 -27.61 7.58
CA ARG A 47 16.09 -28.79 8.42
C ARG A 47 15.16 -29.78 7.75
N PHE A 48 14.13 -29.31 7.06
CA PHE A 48 13.03 -30.14 6.60
C PHE A 48 13.04 -30.38 5.09
N GLN A 49 13.83 -29.61 4.33
CA GLN A 49 13.95 -29.72 2.87
C GLN A 49 12.57 -29.79 2.16
N PRO A 50 11.65 -28.83 2.46
CA PRO A 50 10.30 -28.86 1.91
C PRO A 50 10.33 -28.79 0.38
N MET A 51 9.36 -29.42 -0.28
CA MET A 51 9.27 -29.47 -1.73
C MET A 51 7.96 -28.86 -2.23
N ALA A 52 7.95 -28.49 -3.51
CA ALA A 52 6.78 -28.02 -4.23
C ALA A 52 6.03 -26.88 -3.50
N ILE A 53 4.77 -27.11 -3.17
CA ILE A 53 3.90 -26.07 -2.56
C ILE A 53 4.45 -25.57 -1.22
N ASN A 54 5.01 -26.43 -0.38
CA ASN A 54 5.54 -26.03 0.91
C ASN A 54 6.76 -25.10 0.76
N LEU A 55 7.62 -25.35 -0.21
CA LEU A 55 8.75 -24.47 -0.52
C LEU A 55 8.26 -23.14 -1.08
N ARG A 56 7.27 -23.15 -1.99
CA ARG A 56 6.68 -21.90 -2.51
C ARG A 56 6.05 -21.06 -1.40
N PHE A 57 5.35 -21.71 -0.47
CA PHE A 57 4.75 -21.05 0.69
C PHE A 57 5.82 -20.33 1.52
N LEU A 58 6.90 -21.02 1.90
CA LEU A 58 7.99 -20.44 2.69
C LEU A 58 8.67 -19.27 1.99
N ILE A 59 8.95 -19.39 0.69
CA ILE A 59 9.50 -18.27 -0.10
C ILE A 59 8.50 -17.11 -0.20
N GLY A 60 7.22 -17.41 -0.31
CA GLY A 60 6.15 -16.42 -0.31
C GLY A 60 6.07 -15.67 1.02
N VAL A 61 6.23 -16.36 2.16
CA VAL A 61 6.22 -15.75 3.50
C VAL A 61 7.34 -14.71 3.67
N ILE A 62 8.57 -14.99 3.21
CA ILE A 62 9.67 -13.99 3.19
C ILE A 62 9.24 -12.75 2.38
N LYS A 63 8.71 -12.96 1.17
CA LYS A 63 8.29 -11.84 0.32
C LYS A 63 7.15 -11.03 0.93
N ILE A 64 6.20 -11.68 1.61
CA ILE A 64 5.10 -11.02 2.32
C ILE A 64 5.65 -10.20 3.50
N GLY A 65 6.61 -10.75 4.26
CA GLY A 65 7.29 -10.03 5.35
C GLY A 65 7.90 -8.72 4.87
N ASN A 66 8.78 -8.80 3.86
CA ASN A 66 9.46 -7.63 3.28
C ASN A 66 8.47 -6.61 2.70
N ALA A 67 7.41 -7.06 2.01
CA ALA A 67 6.41 -6.17 1.45
C ALA A 67 5.58 -5.47 2.54
N THR A 68 5.29 -6.16 3.65
CA THR A 68 4.52 -5.60 4.76
C THR A 68 5.34 -4.58 5.54
N GLU A 69 6.63 -4.84 5.76
CA GLU A 69 7.57 -3.86 6.31
C GLU A 69 7.61 -2.60 5.43
N ARG A 70 7.78 -2.75 4.11
CA ARG A 70 7.79 -1.63 3.17
C ARG A 70 6.49 -0.81 3.20
N ILE A 71 5.32 -1.43 3.34
CA ILE A 71 4.04 -0.72 3.50
C ILE A 71 4.08 0.15 4.76
N ASN A 72 4.61 -0.37 5.86
CA ASN A 72 4.72 0.36 7.11
C ASN A 72 5.67 1.55 7.02
N ASP A 73 6.82 1.38 6.38
CA ASP A 73 7.78 2.46 6.10
C ASP A 73 7.15 3.60 5.29
N LEU A 74 6.41 3.25 4.24
CA LEU A 74 5.71 4.23 3.41
C LEU A 74 4.62 4.95 4.22
N ALA A 75 3.90 4.23 5.09
CA ALA A 75 2.92 4.82 6.00
C ALA A 75 3.55 5.82 6.98
N LEU A 76 4.73 5.50 7.54
CA LEU A 76 5.48 6.44 8.37
C LEU A 76 5.94 7.67 7.59
N ASN A 77 6.32 7.52 6.33
CA ASN A 77 6.69 8.67 5.50
C ASN A 77 5.48 9.60 5.26
N ILE A 78 4.27 9.05 5.09
CA ILE A 78 3.03 9.85 5.06
C ILE A 78 2.85 10.60 6.38
N LEU A 79 3.01 9.94 7.52
CA LEU A 79 2.89 10.56 8.85
C LEU A 79 3.93 11.66 9.07
N LYS A 80 5.15 11.53 8.51
CA LYS A 80 6.17 12.59 8.54
C LYS A 80 5.70 13.82 7.75
N VAL A 81 5.08 13.64 6.58
CA VAL A 81 4.52 14.75 5.79
C VAL A 81 3.38 15.43 6.57
N LEU A 82 2.45 14.63 7.13
CA LEU A 82 1.33 15.15 7.92
C LEU A 82 1.78 15.94 9.17
N LYS A 83 2.88 15.51 9.79
CA LYS A 83 3.48 16.21 10.95
C LYS A 83 3.90 17.64 10.63
N HIS A 84 4.31 17.90 9.39
CA HIS A 84 4.79 19.22 8.94
C HIS A 84 3.71 20.00 8.17
N SER A 85 2.51 19.44 7.98
CA SER A 85 1.41 20.08 7.28
C SER A 85 0.70 21.08 8.22
N GLU A 86 0.61 22.33 7.81
CA GLU A 86 -0.08 23.39 8.58
C GLU A 86 -1.60 23.20 8.59
N ASN A 87 -2.17 22.61 7.53
CA ASN A 87 -3.61 22.43 7.40
C ASN A 87 -3.95 21.07 6.76
N ILE A 88 -4.05 20.05 7.61
CA ILE A 88 -4.34 18.68 7.20
C ILE A 88 -5.74 18.56 6.54
N LYS A 89 -6.75 19.31 7.03
CA LYS A 89 -8.10 19.28 6.44
C LYS A 89 -8.15 19.72 4.98
N SER A 90 -7.24 20.58 4.56
CA SER A 90 -7.18 21.01 3.17
C SER A 90 -6.71 19.90 2.21
N LEU A 91 -6.10 18.82 2.73
CA LEU A 91 -5.72 17.63 1.95
C LEU A 91 -6.94 16.81 1.48
N GLU A 92 -8.08 16.90 2.19
CA GLU A 92 -9.35 16.29 1.73
C GLU A 92 -9.75 16.82 0.36
N LYS A 93 -9.65 18.12 0.12
CA LYS A 93 -10.00 18.76 -1.15
C LYS A 93 -9.15 18.25 -2.33
N GLN A 94 -8.02 17.60 -2.02
CA GLN A 94 -7.12 17.02 -3.01
C GLN A 94 -7.38 15.52 -3.25
N GLY A 95 -8.44 14.93 -2.65
CA GLY A 95 -8.77 13.51 -2.80
C GLY A 95 -7.84 12.56 -2.04
N ILE A 96 -7.05 13.06 -1.08
CA ILE A 96 -6.08 12.24 -0.32
C ILE A 96 -6.80 11.23 0.59
N LEU A 97 -7.91 11.61 1.21
CA LEU A 97 -8.68 10.72 2.09
C LEU A 97 -9.34 9.60 1.29
N GLU A 98 -9.91 9.92 0.12
CA GLU A 98 -10.51 8.95 -0.79
C GLU A 98 -9.46 7.96 -1.32
N MET A 99 -8.31 8.46 -1.76
CA MET A 99 -7.19 7.63 -2.20
C MET A 99 -6.71 6.70 -1.09
N HIS A 100 -6.55 7.21 0.13
CA HIS A 100 -6.18 6.42 1.31
C HIS A 100 -7.22 5.31 1.59
N THR A 101 -8.51 5.63 1.49
CA THR A 101 -9.60 4.66 1.68
C THR A 101 -9.50 3.51 0.67
N LYS A 102 -9.14 3.80 -0.58
CA LYS A 102 -8.92 2.76 -1.60
C LYS A 102 -7.73 1.86 -1.24
N VAL A 103 -6.63 2.43 -0.78
CA VAL A 103 -5.46 1.68 -0.32
C VAL A 103 -5.79 0.78 0.88
N GLU A 104 -6.59 1.25 1.85
CA GLU A 104 -7.07 0.40 2.95
C GLU A 104 -7.95 -0.74 2.43
N GLN A 105 -8.87 -0.48 1.51
CA GLN A 105 -9.68 -1.53 0.87
C GLN A 105 -8.82 -2.59 0.18
N MET A 106 -7.77 -2.18 -0.54
CA MET A 106 -6.82 -3.12 -1.15
C MET A 106 -6.15 -4.00 -0.09
N PHE A 107 -5.73 -3.41 1.04
CA PHE A 107 -5.07 -4.17 2.11
C PHE A 107 -6.03 -5.15 2.79
N ASP A 108 -7.27 -4.75 3.05
CA ASP A 108 -8.32 -5.64 3.61
C ASP A 108 -8.63 -6.80 2.66
N LEU A 109 -8.69 -6.55 1.35
CA LEU A 109 -8.86 -7.60 0.35
C LEU A 109 -7.65 -8.55 0.30
N PHE A 110 -6.43 -8.03 0.45
CA PHE A 110 -5.24 -8.88 0.56
C PHE A 110 -5.33 -9.82 1.77
N LEU A 111 -5.73 -9.31 2.95
CA LEU A 111 -5.90 -10.15 4.14
C LEU A 111 -6.95 -11.25 3.90
N LYS A 112 -8.09 -10.92 3.28
CA LYS A 112 -9.10 -11.93 2.91
C LYS A 112 -8.53 -12.94 1.90
N CYS A 113 -7.85 -12.48 0.86
CA CYS A 113 -7.21 -13.36 -0.12
C CYS A 113 -6.25 -14.36 0.53
N TYR A 114 -5.47 -13.89 1.49
CA TYR A 114 -4.48 -14.71 2.19
C TYR A 114 -5.10 -15.71 3.17
N TYR A 115 -6.09 -15.25 4.00
CA TYR A 115 -6.67 -16.09 5.05
C TYR A 115 -7.80 -17.00 4.56
N GLU A 116 -8.59 -16.56 3.59
CA GLU A 116 -9.71 -17.32 3.04
C GLU A 116 -9.28 -18.16 1.82
N GLU A 117 -8.06 -18.01 1.33
CA GLU A 117 -7.49 -18.69 0.15
C GLU A 117 -8.30 -18.42 -1.15
N GLU A 118 -9.10 -17.34 -1.15
CA GLU A 118 -9.96 -16.96 -2.28
C GLU A 118 -9.26 -15.98 -3.23
N LEU A 119 -8.76 -16.49 -4.36
CA LEU A 119 -8.01 -15.70 -5.34
C LEU A 119 -8.84 -14.62 -6.05
N ASN A 120 -10.17 -14.68 -5.98
CA ASN A 120 -11.04 -13.63 -6.53
C ASN A 120 -10.72 -12.25 -5.91
N TYR A 121 -10.32 -12.19 -4.64
CA TYR A 121 -9.92 -10.95 -3.99
C TYR A 121 -8.66 -10.34 -4.61
N ALA A 122 -7.73 -11.16 -5.10
CA ALA A 122 -6.54 -10.66 -5.78
C ALA A 122 -6.91 -9.85 -7.04
N TYR A 123 -7.86 -10.32 -7.84
CA TYR A 123 -8.32 -9.59 -9.03
C TYR A 123 -9.03 -8.27 -8.69
N LEU A 124 -9.73 -8.19 -7.56
CA LEU A 124 -10.32 -6.94 -7.10
C LEU A 124 -9.24 -5.93 -6.68
N ILE A 125 -8.14 -6.38 -6.08
CA ILE A 125 -6.99 -5.53 -5.76
C ILE A 125 -6.41 -4.89 -7.02
N LEU A 126 -6.27 -5.66 -8.11
CA LEU A 126 -5.75 -5.16 -9.38
C LEU A 126 -6.63 -4.05 -9.97
N SER A 127 -7.96 -4.20 -9.86
CA SER A 127 -8.90 -3.17 -10.31
C SER A 127 -8.85 -1.89 -9.46
N LEU A 128 -8.64 -2.02 -8.14
CA LEU A 128 -8.51 -0.87 -7.23
C LEU A 128 -7.20 -0.11 -7.43
N ASP A 129 -6.14 -0.79 -7.88
CA ASP A 129 -4.87 -0.16 -8.21
C ASP A 129 -5.02 0.91 -9.30
N ASP A 130 -5.82 0.65 -10.34
CA ASP A 130 -6.13 1.64 -11.38
C ASP A 130 -6.83 2.88 -10.82
N GLU A 131 -7.73 2.70 -9.83
CA GLU A 131 -8.38 3.83 -9.16
C GLU A 131 -7.39 4.66 -8.34
N VAL A 132 -6.48 4.01 -7.61
CA VAL A 132 -5.40 4.69 -6.85
C VAL A 132 -4.51 5.51 -7.79
N ASN A 133 -4.14 4.95 -8.94
CA ASN A 133 -3.35 5.62 -9.97
C ASN A 133 -4.08 6.83 -10.56
N ALA A 134 -5.40 6.76 -10.75
CA ALA A 134 -6.22 7.88 -11.20
C ALA A 134 -6.22 9.03 -10.17
N TYR A 135 -6.37 8.73 -8.86
CA TYR A 135 -6.26 9.76 -7.81
C TYR A 135 -4.89 10.46 -7.82
N LYS A 136 -3.80 9.71 -7.92
CA LYS A 136 -2.44 10.28 -8.02
C LYS A 136 -2.32 11.22 -9.23
N THR A 137 -2.83 10.82 -10.38
CA THR A 137 -2.82 11.64 -11.60
C THR A 137 -3.56 12.96 -11.38
N ASN A 138 -4.73 12.93 -10.77
CA ASN A 138 -5.51 14.13 -10.46
C ASN A 138 -4.75 15.08 -9.50
N VAL A 139 -4.08 14.55 -8.48
CA VAL A 139 -3.24 15.35 -7.55
C VAL A 139 -2.08 16.01 -8.29
N ILE A 140 -1.41 15.28 -9.20
CA ILE A 140 -0.31 15.82 -10.02
C ILE A 140 -0.82 16.97 -10.90
N GLU A 141 -1.96 16.80 -11.57
CA GLU A 141 -2.53 17.83 -12.44
C GLU A 141 -2.95 19.08 -11.67
N ALA A 142 -3.61 18.91 -10.53
CA ALA A 142 -3.98 20.02 -9.64
C ALA A 142 -2.72 20.78 -9.16
N THR A 143 -1.68 20.05 -8.75
CA THR A 143 -0.42 20.63 -8.31
C THR A 143 0.25 21.43 -9.44
N LYS A 144 0.32 20.88 -10.66
CA LYS A 144 0.88 21.56 -11.83
C LYS A 144 0.13 22.86 -12.14
N LYS A 145 -1.21 22.84 -12.08
CA LYS A 145 -2.05 24.02 -12.33
C LYS A 145 -1.70 25.16 -11.37
N ILE A 146 -1.65 24.86 -10.07
CA ILE A 146 -1.33 25.85 -9.04
C ILE A 146 0.10 26.37 -9.12
N MET A 147 1.07 25.49 -9.43
CA MET A 147 2.48 25.90 -9.57
C MET A 147 2.72 26.79 -10.79
N ASN A 148 1.95 26.62 -11.87
CA ASN A 148 2.07 27.41 -13.10
C ASN A 148 1.27 28.71 -13.06
N ASP A 149 0.40 28.94 -12.08
CA ASP A 149 -0.34 30.18 -11.96
C ASP A 149 0.61 31.31 -11.51
N ARG A 150 1.09 32.11 -12.49
CA ARG A 150 1.98 33.26 -12.30
C ARG A 150 1.24 34.50 -11.79
N ASN A 151 -0.07 34.57 -11.97
CA ASN A 151 -0.85 35.79 -11.72
C ASN A 151 -1.46 35.84 -10.31
N GLY A 152 -1.31 34.77 -9.52
CA GLY A 152 -1.84 34.73 -8.15
C GLY A 152 -3.36 34.93 -8.10
N SER A 153 -4.07 34.56 -9.17
CA SER A 153 -5.51 34.78 -9.31
C SER A 153 -6.33 34.03 -8.26
N GLU A 154 -5.78 32.97 -7.73
CA GLU A 154 -6.29 32.24 -6.58
C GLU A 154 -5.53 32.73 -5.31
N LYS A 155 -5.78 34.02 -4.96
CA LYS A 155 -5.28 34.61 -3.70
C LYS A 155 -5.76 33.78 -2.51
N GLY A 156 -4.88 32.95 -1.94
CA GLY A 156 -5.11 32.22 -0.71
C GLY A 156 -4.86 30.71 -0.74
N GLU A 157 -4.57 30.10 -1.87
CA GLU A 157 -4.20 28.69 -1.88
C GLU A 157 -2.73 28.52 -1.49
N ASN A 158 -2.51 27.82 -0.37
CA ASN A 158 -1.18 27.53 0.13
C ASN A 158 -0.54 26.44 -0.73
N LYS A 159 0.51 26.80 -1.49
CA LYS A 159 1.26 25.87 -2.36
C LYS A 159 1.82 24.66 -1.61
N ASP A 160 2.11 24.82 -0.32
CA ASP A 160 2.63 23.74 0.52
C ASP A 160 1.61 22.61 0.72
N ILE A 161 0.30 22.92 0.66
CA ILE A 161 -0.76 21.90 0.73
C ILE A 161 -0.70 21.01 -0.51
N TYR A 162 -0.52 21.58 -1.69
CA TYR A 162 -0.42 20.79 -2.94
C TYR A 162 0.86 19.98 -2.99
N LEU A 163 1.97 20.49 -2.49
CA LEU A 163 3.21 19.73 -2.36
C LEU A 163 3.04 18.59 -1.34
N GLY A 164 2.42 18.85 -0.20
CA GLY A 164 2.10 17.84 0.80
C GLY A 164 1.21 16.74 0.21
N ALA A 165 0.14 17.11 -0.51
CA ALA A 165 -0.75 16.16 -1.19
C ALA A 165 0.01 15.33 -2.23
N LEU A 166 0.91 15.94 -3.01
CA LEU A 166 1.73 15.24 -4.00
C LEU A 166 2.62 14.18 -3.34
N PHE A 167 3.33 14.52 -2.25
CA PHE A 167 4.17 13.54 -1.55
C PHE A 167 3.34 12.42 -0.94
N ILE A 168 2.19 12.74 -0.30
CA ILE A 168 1.31 11.73 0.27
C ILE A 168 0.76 10.81 -0.82
N SER A 169 0.29 11.36 -1.94
CA SER A 169 -0.24 10.56 -3.05
C SER A 169 0.80 9.63 -3.66
N GLN A 170 2.07 10.06 -3.74
CA GLN A 170 3.17 9.20 -4.15
C GLN A 170 3.39 8.01 -3.21
N HIS A 171 3.35 8.25 -1.89
CA HIS A 171 3.50 7.17 -0.92
C HIS A 171 2.29 6.22 -0.94
N LEU A 172 1.07 6.74 -1.07
CA LEU A 172 -0.15 5.93 -1.16
C LEU A 172 -0.14 5.04 -2.41
N GLU A 173 0.26 5.56 -3.57
CA GLU A 173 0.40 4.76 -4.78
C GLU A 173 1.43 3.64 -4.61
N ARG A 174 2.59 3.94 -4.02
CA ARG A 174 3.62 2.91 -3.76
C ARG A 174 3.14 1.86 -2.75
N ILE A 175 2.26 2.22 -1.80
CA ILE A 175 1.60 1.25 -0.93
C ILE A 175 0.64 0.38 -1.76
N GLY A 176 -0.18 0.97 -2.63
CA GLY A 176 -1.06 0.25 -3.56
C GLY A 176 -0.30 -0.75 -4.42
N ASP A 177 0.78 -0.32 -5.09
CA ASP A 177 1.68 -1.19 -5.85
C ASP A 177 2.24 -2.36 -5.01
N THR A 178 2.61 -2.08 -3.76
CA THR A 178 3.13 -3.12 -2.86
C THR A 178 2.04 -4.13 -2.49
N ILE A 179 0.80 -3.69 -2.26
CA ILE A 179 -0.34 -4.58 -1.98
C ILE A 179 -0.71 -5.40 -3.22
N LYS A 180 -0.63 -4.82 -4.41
CA LYS A 180 -0.77 -5.54 -5.69
C LYS A 180 0.26 -6.67 -5.79
N ASN A 181 1.52 -6.37 -5.52
CA ASN A 181 2.57 -7.39 -5.49
C ASN A 181 2.29 -8.49 -4.45
N LEU A 182 1.72 -8.15 -3.29
CA LEU A 182 1.28 -9.14 -2.29
C LEU A 182 0.20 -10.07 -2.84
N ALA A 183 -0.78 -9.54 -3.59
CA ALA A 183 -1.82 -10.35 -4.23
C ALA A 183 -1.22 -11.32 -5.27
N GLU A 184 -0.25 -10.88 -6.06
CA GLU A 184 0.49 -11.71 -7.02
C GLU A 184 1.28 -12.83 -6.32
N ILE A 185 1.88 -12.54 -5.17
CA ILE A 185 2.58 -13.55 -4.34
C ILE A 185 1.59 -14.61 -3.84
N VAL A 186 0.40 -14.23 -3.40
CA VAL A 186 -0.64 -15.18 -2.96
C VAL A 186 -1.05 -16.10 -4.11
N ILE A 187 -1.29 -15.55 -5.30
CA ILE A 187 -1.59 -16.35 -6.50
C ILE A 187 -0.45 -17.33 -6.80
N TYR A 188 0.79 -16.87 -6.72
CA TYR A 188 1.96 -17.75 -6.92
C TYR A 188 2.04 -18.88 -5.88
N ILE A 189 1.76 -18.60 -4.61
CA ILE A 189 1.77 -19.62 -3.55
C ILE A 189 0.78 -20.73 -3.87
N TYR A 190 -0.48 -20.38 -4.17
CA TYR A 190 -1.56 -21.36 -4.33
C TYR A 190 -1.57 -22.00 -5.72
N ASN A 191 -1.40 -21.24 -6.79
CA ASN A 191 -1.49 -21.75 -8.15
C ASN A 191 -0.14 -22.20 -8.74
N GLY A 192 0.97 -21.74 -8.19
CA GLY A 192 2.31 -21.97 -8.74
C GLY A 192 2.59 -21.22 -10.04
N ILE A 193 1.75 -20.25 -10.41
CA ILE A 193 1.89 -19.43 -11.61
C ILE A 193 2.38 -18.05 -11.20
N ASP A 194 3.47 -17.60 -11.79
CA ASP A 194 3.96 -16.23 -11.62
C ASP A 194 3.27 -15.33 -12.65
N ILE A 195 2.37 -14.48 -12.16
CA ILE A 195 1.55 -13.59 -13.00
C ILE A 195 2.15 -12.19 -13.16
N ARG A 196 3.29 -11.92 -12.55
CA ARG A 196 4.00 -10.66 -12.75
C ARG A 196 4.36 -10.52 -14.23
N HIS A 197 3.94 -9.46 -14.87
CA HIS A 197 4.16 -9.18 -16.29
C HIS A 197 3.25 -9.93 -17.29
N ILE A 198 2.16 -10.55 -16.82
CA ILE A 198 1.12 -11.14 -17.68
C ILE A 198 -0.06 -10.17 -17.78
N ASP A 199 -0.70 -10.12 -18.95
CA ASP A 199 -1.93 -9.34 -19.12
C ASP A 199 -3.08 -10.05 -18.38
N TYR A 200 -3.61 -9.40 -17.34
CA TYR A 200 -4.60 -9.97 -16.42
C TYR A 200 -5.91 -10.38 -17.08
N GLU A 201 -6.29 -9.73 -18.17
CA GLU A 201 -7.52 -10.09 -18.92
C GLU A 201 -7.38 -11.45 -19.60
N GLU A 202 -6.22 -11.77 -20.16
CA GLU A 202 -5.96 -13.08 -20.76
C GLU A 202 -5.93 -14.20 -19.72
N GLU A 203 -5.44 -13.93 -18.52
CA GLU A 203 -5.31 -14.94 -17.46
C GLU A 203 -6.65 -15.23 -16.76
N LYS A 204 -7.51 -14.25 -16.55
CA LYS A 204 -8.90 -14.46 -16.11
C LYS A 204 -9.64 -15.46 -16.98
N ILE A 205 -9.37 -15.45 -18.27
CA ILE A 205 -9.96 -16.38 -19.25
C ILE A 205 -9.35 -17.76 -19.09
N THR A 206 -8.05 -17.86 -18.85
CA THR A 206 -7.30 -19.12 -18.76
C THR A 206 -7.62 -19.88 -17.45
N LEU A 207 -7.79 -19.18 -16.33
CA LEU A 207 -8.15 -19.78 -15.04
C LEU A 207 -9.60 -20.25 -14.99
N LYS A 208 -10.53 -19.57 -15.68
CA LYS A 208 -11.92 -20.04 -15.84
C LYS A 208 -12.04 -21.32 -16.67
N ARG A 209 -11.08 -21.62 -17.53
CA ARG A 209 -11.06 -22.83 -18.38
C ARG A 209 -10.45 -24.06 -17.70
N LYS A 210 -9.78 -23.89 -16.55
CA LYS A 210 -9.15 -24.99 -15.77
C LYS A 210 -9.98 -25.48 -14.59
N LYS A 211 -11.16 -24.89 -14.35
CA LYS A 211 -12.20 -25.43 -13.46
C LYS A 211 -13.24 -26.17 -14.28
#